data_46c12c1495fba29c2eb5d3f5ccf9e405
#
_entry.id   46c12c1495fba29c2eb5d3f5ccf9e405
#
_cell.length_a   1.000
_cell.length_b   1.000
_cell.length_c   1.000
_cell.angle_alpha   90.00
_cell.angle_beta   90.00
_cell.angle_gamma   90.00
#
_symmetry.space_group_name_H-M   'P 1'
#
loop_
_entity.id
_entity.type
_entity.pdbx_description
1 polymer ?
#
loop_
_entity_poly.entity_id
_entity_poly.type
_entity_poly.pdbx_seq_one_letter_code
_entity_poly.pdbx_strand_id
1 'polypeptide(L)'
;MFVALLLASGAAHAQQNDPTIMSINGQPVSRSEFEYSYNKNNSEGVIDKKTVNEYVDLFINYKLKVAAAYDAKIDTMSSFQKEFRSYRDQQIRPSFVADKDIEAEARKVYEDTKNRIGDRGLVKPAHILLYLAQDATDAQKKEAEQRADSIYNVLNAKLTPVYKKVKGKNVAQPVDSAAFVKAFAEMAKKFSQDPGSARNGGELPWLSPGQTLPEFEKAAYALKPGQLAKPVLSPVGYHVIYMKERKQFDPFDSLKVNIIRFLESRNIREKVAKDSIQRIVDASNGKLKAEDVLDERTNLLTAKDSDLKNLIREYHDGLMLYEISNRNVWDKAAKDEAGLAAFFKKNKKKYAWSEPRYKGMAYHVKNAEDVEAVKNCVKGLAFDKWADKLRTTFNNDSVIRIRVEKGIFKKGDNALIDKEVFGVDTVAKPLKDYPIDAVYGKILKKGPEDYTDVKGLVTADYQDLLEQRWVADLRKKYPVVVNKEVLETVNKHGK
;
A
#
# COMPACT_ATOMS: atom_id res chain seq x y z
N MET A 1 22.18 -43.95 20.40
CA MET A 1 21.15 -44.96 20.08
C MET A 1 19.98 -44.75 21.01
N PHE A 2 18.75 -44.75 20.53
CA PHE A 2 17.48 -44.38 21.21
C PHE A 2 17.13 -42.89 21.28
N VAL A 3 16.64 -42.30 20.20
CA VAL A 3 15.47 -41.40 20.16
C VAL A 3 14.89 -41.45 18.74
N ALA A 4 14.21 -42.49 18.37
CA ALA A 4 13.60 -42.63 17.05
C ALA A 4 12.33 -43.49 17.04
N LEU A 5 11.49 -43.45 18.06
CA LEU A 5 10.29 -44.32 18.06
C LEU A 5 9.05 -43.76 18.77
N LEU A 6 8.82 -42.46 18.74
CA LEU A 6 7.58 -41.89 19.31
C LEU A 6 6.87 -40.82 18.42
N LEU A 7 7.18 -40.73 17.13
CA LEU A 7 6.52 -39.81 16.21
C LEU A 7 5.56 -40.46 15.20
N ALA A 8 5.36 -41.75 15.25
CA ALA A 8 4.50 -42.46 14.28
C ALA A 8 3.01 -42.56 14.67
N SER A 9 2.64 -42.30 15.92
CA SER A 9 1.24 -42.45 16.39
C SER A 9 0.37 -41.19 16.28
N GLY A 10 0.97 -40.01 16.18
CA GLY A 10 0.23 -38.76 16.07
C GLY A 10 -0.32 -38.43 14.67
N ALA A 11 0.40 -38.87 13.64
CA ALA A 11 0.01 -38.62 12.25
C ALA A 11 -1.19 -39.48 11.78
N ALA A 12 -1.36 -40.67 12.36
CA ALA A 12 -2.46 -41.56 11.99
C ALA A 12 -3.83 -41.07 12.49
N HIS A 13 -3.89 -40.35 13.61
CA HIS A 13 -5.16 -39.82 14.16
C HIS A 13 -5.66 -38.57 13.45
N ALA A 14 -4.77 -37.71 12.95
CA ALA A 14 -5.16 -36.53 12.15
C ALA A 14 -5.69 -36.94 10.76
N GLN A 15 -5.17 -37.99 10.18
CA GLN A 15 -5.59 -38.51 8.87
C GLN A 15 -6.97 -39.18 8.91
N GLN A 16 -7.41 -39.66 10.08
CA GLN A 16 -8.71 -40.33 10.27
C GLN A 16 -9.89 -39.33 10.22
N ASN A 17 -9.66 -38.03 10.45
CA ASN A 17 -10.70 -37.01 10.45
C ASN A 17 -10.82 -36.16 9.16
N ASP A 18 -9.96 -36.39 8.15
CA ASP A 18 -9.99 -35.67 6.87
C ASP A 18 -9.99 -36.64 5.68
N PRO A 19 -11.13 -37.26 5.38
CA PRO A 19 -11.24 -38.30 4.34
C PRO A 19 -10.99 -37.73 2.95
N THR A 20 -10.51 -38.59 2.04
CA THR A 20 -10.34 -38.26 0.62
C THR A 20 -11.71 -38.13 -0.04
N ILE A 21 -12.02 -36.89 -0.50
CA ILE A 21 -13.28 -36.58 -1.21
C ILE A 21 -13.23 -36.93 -2.69
N MET A 22 -12.03 -36.81 -3.28
CA MET A 22 -11.78 -37.19 -4.67
C MET A 22 -10.29 -37.47 -4.90
N SER A 23 -9.97 -38.14 -6.02
CA SER A 23 -8.60 -38.18 -6.51
C SER A 23 -8.52 -37.65 -7.93
N ILE A 24 -7.44 -36.93 -8.23
CA ILE A 24 -7.15 -36.33 -9.54
C ILE A 24 -5.78 -36.90 -9.98
N ASN A 25 -5.75 -37.62 -11.08
CA ASN A 25 -4.53 -38.27 -11.56
C ASN A 25 -3.85 -39.11 -10.46
N GLY A 26 -4.64 -39.83 -9.66
CA GLY A 26 -4.17 -40.62 -8.53
C GLY A 26 -3.77 -39.84 -7.26
N GLN A 27 -3.73 -38.51 -7.31
CA GLN A 27 -3.41 -37.71 -6.15
C GLN A 27 -4.68 -37.46 -5.31
N PRO A 28 -4.68 -37.78 -4.01
CA PRO A 28 -5.84 -37.58 -3.16
C PRO A 28 -6.08 -36.10 -2.86
N VAL A 29 -7.34 -35.68 -2.86
CA VAL A 29 -7.83 -34.39 -2.39
C VAL A 29 -8.66 -34.67 -1.15
N SER A 30 -8.37 -33.96 -0.06
CA SER A 30 -9.09 -34.13 1.19
C SER A 30 -10.41 -33.35 1.20
N ARG A 31 -11.34 -33.76 2.09
CA ARG A 31 -12.58 -33.05 2.30
C ARG A 31 -12.34 -31.62 2.79
N SER A 32 -11.42 -31.41 3.71
CA SER A 32 -11.08 -30.09 4.23
C SER A 32 -10.57 -29.14 3.15
N GLU A 33 -9.79 -29.63 2.19
CA GLU A 33 -9.35 -28.85 1.05
C GLU A 33 -10.50 -28.39 0.16
N PHE A 34 -11.43 -29.31 -0.12
CA PHE A 34 -12.61 -28.97 -0.91
C PHE A 34 -13.53 -27.99 -0.17
N GLU A 35 -13.79 -28.23 1.13
CA GLU A 35 -14.62 -27.36 1.97
C GLU A 35 -14.03 -25.95 2.09
N TYR A 36 -12.74 -25.83 2.29
CA TYR A 36 -12.07 -24.53 2.35
C TYR A 36 -12.31 -23.73 1.07
N SER A 37 -12.10 -24.36 -0.09
CA SER A 37 -12.31 -23.71 -1.39
C SER A 37 -13.81 -23.43 -1.65
N TYR A 38 -14.69 -24.37 -1.35
CA TYR A 38 -16.14 -24.22 -1.49
C TYR A 38 -16.67 -23.08 -0.64
N ASN A 39 -16.32 -23.04 0.64
CA ASN A 39 -16.83 -22.05 1.59
C ASN A 39 -16.33 -20.64 1.25
N LYS A 40 -15.08 -20.52 0.82
CA LYS A 40 -14.52 -19.24 0.36
C LYS A 40 -15.26 -18.70 -0.86
N ASN A 41 -15.57 -19.55 -1.84
CA ASN A 41 -16.29 -19.18 -3.05
C ASN A 41 -17.80 -19.01 -2.86
N ASN A 42 -18.32 -19.35 -1.68
CA ASN A 42 -19.72 -19.17 -1.29
C ASN A 42 -19.88 -18.31 -0.02
N SER A 43 -18.87 -17.50 0.32
CA SER A 43 -18.90 -16.63 1.50
C SER A 43 -19.99 -15.58 1.42
N GLU A 44 -20.22 -14.88 2.52
CA GLU A 44 -21.17 -13.77 2.58
C GLU A 44 -20.79 -12.69 1.56
N GLY A 45 -21.77 -12.23 0.76
CA GLY A 45 -21.54 -11.24 -0.32
C GLY A 45 -21.32 -11.83 -1.72
N VAL A 46 -21.11 -13.15 -1.87
CA VAL A 46 -21.10 -13.79 -3.19
C VAL A 46 -22.51 -13.86 -3.75
N ILE A 47 -22.75 -13.25 -4.92
CA ILE A 47 -24.07 -13.15 -5.57
C ILE A 47 -24.49 -14.50 -6.17
N ASP A 48 -23.57 -15.20 -6.84
CA ASP A 48 -23.84 -16.45 -7.57
C ASP A 48 -23.28 -17.65 -6.79
N LYS A 49 -23.89 -17.92 -5.61
CA LYS A 49 -23.52 -19.07 -4.77
C LYS A 49 -23.88 -20.38 -5.46
N LYS A 50 -22.96 -21.33 -5.38
CA LYS A 50 -23.11 -22.66 -5.96
C LYS A 50 -23.47 -23.69 -4.89
N THR A 51 -24.29 -24.64 -5.23
CA THR A 51 -24.44 -25.86 -4.43
C THR A 51 -23.18 -26.69 -4.46
N VAL A 52 -23.00 -27.62 -3.52
CA VAL A 52 -21.87 -28.56 -3.51
C VAL A 52 -21.73 -29.30 -4.84
N ASN A 53 -22.88 -29.77 -5.39
CA ASN A 53 -22.88 -30.52 -6.65
C ASN A 53 -22.49 -29.66 -7.87
N GLU A 54 -22.89 -28.40 -7.91
CA GLU A 54 -22.48 -27.47 -8.98
C GLU A 54 -21.02 -27.07 -8.85
N TYR A 55 -20.51 -26.99 -7.63
CA TYR A 55 -19.12 -26.59 -7.37
C TYR A 55 -18.12 -27.71 -7.64
N VAL A 56 -18.49 -28.98 -7.48
CA VAL A 56 -17.61 -30.14 -7.72
C VAL A 56 -16.96 -30.08 -9.11
N ASP A 57 -17.73 -29.81 -10.16
CA ASP A 57 -17.18 -29.77 -11.51
C ASP A 57 -16.22 -28.59 -11.73
N LEU A 58 -16.48 -27.45 -11.11
CA LEU A 58 -15.58 -26.29 -11.13
C LEU A 58 -14.27 -26.62 -10.42
N PHE A 59 -14.37 -27.26 -9.26
CA PHE A 59 -13.22 -27.66 -8.47
C PHE A 59 -12.39 -28.76 -9.17
N ILE A 60 -13.02 -29.73 -9.82
CA ILE A 60 -12.33 -30.73 -10.65
C ILE A 60 -11.56 -30.05 -11.78
N ASN A 61 -12.18 -29.12 -12.51
CA ASN A 61 -11.52 -28.40 -13.60
C ASN A 61 -10.29 -27.61 -13.10
N TYR A 62 -10.41 -26.97 -11.93
CA TYR A 62 -9.31 -26.30 -11.25
C TYR A 62 -8.16 -27.29 -10.96
N LYS A 63 -8.45 -28.41 -10.31
CA LYS A 63 -7.41 -29.42 -9.95
C LYS A 63 -6.80 -30.10 -11.16
N LEU A 64 -7.54 -30.31 -12.24
CA LEU A 64 -7.00 -30.81 -13.51
C LEU A 64 -5.97 -29.88 -14.12
N LYS A 65 -6.21 -28.57 -14.06
CA LYS A 65 -5.24 -27.55 -14.53
C LYS A 65 -4.00 -27.54 -13.65
N VAL A 66 -4.16 -27.65 -12.33
CA VAL A 66 -3.03 -27.79 -11.39
C VAL A 66 -2.21 -29.06 -11.70
N ALA A 67 -2.86 -30.19 -11.97
CA ALA A 67 -2.16 -31.41 -12.38
C ALA A 67 -1.35 -31.22 -13.69
N ALA A 68 -1.92 -30.48 -14.65
CA ALA A 68 -1.20 -30.12 -15.87
C ALA A 68 0.00 -29.20 -15.61
N ALA A 69 -0.09 -28.34 -14.61
CA ALA A 69 1.01 -27.45 -14.22
C ALA A 69 2.17 -28.25 -13.57
N TYR A 70 1.87 -29.26 -12.76
CA TYR A 70 2.88 -30.20 -12.24
C TYR A 70 3.56 -30.98 -13.38
N ASP A 71 2.80 -31.51 -14.35
CA ASP A 71 3.38 -32.18 -15.53
C ASP A 71 4.32 -31.25 -16.32
N ALA A 72 3.97 -29.94 -16.37
CA ALA A 72 4.79 -28.92 -16.99
C ALA A 72 5.95 -28.43 -16.11
N LYS A 73 6.12 -28.98 -14.90
CA LYS A 73 7.17 -28.66 -13.91
C LYS A 73 7.21 -27.18 -13.55
N ILE A 74 6.07 -26.53 -13.51
CA ILE A 74 5.96 -25.09 -13.14
C ILE A 74 6.41 -24.87 -11.70
N ASP A 75 6.09 -25.80 -10.80
CA ASP A 75 6.50 -25.82 -9.40
C ASP A 75 8.03 -25.77 -9.20
N THR A 76 8.81 -26.22 -10.18
CA THR A 76 10.28 -26.24 -10.12
C THR A 76 10.93 -24.97 -10.67
N MET A 77 10.16 -24.06 -11.25
CA MET A 77 10.70 -22.81 -11.81
C MET A 77 11.18 -21.86 -10.70
N SER A 78 12.35 -21.26 -10.89
CA SER A 78 12.93 -20.33 -9.90
C SER A 78 12.02 -19.13 -9.59
N SER A 79 11.31 -18.61 -10.60
CA SER A 79 10.34 -17.50 -10.41
C SER A 79 9.17 -17.94 -9.53
N PHE A 80 8.61 -19.11 -9.80
CA PHE A 80 7.54 -19.71 -9.01
C PHE A 80 7.97 -19.92 -7.56
N GLN A 81 9.11 -20.59 -7.35
CA GLN A 81 9.64 -20.89 -6.03
C GLN A 81 9.89 -19.61 -5.22
N LYS A 82 10.44 -18.56 -5.83
CA LYS A 82 10.69 -17.29 -5.18
C LYS A 82 9.39 -16.63 -4.72
N GLU A 83 8.39 -16.59 -5.58
CA GLU A 83 7.11 -15.96 -5.28
C GLU A 83 6.33 -16.74 -4.22
N PHE A 84 6.22 -18.05 -4.39
CA PHE A 84 5.56 -18.93 -3.42
C PHE A 84 6.19 -18.83 -2.02
N ARG A 85 7.52 -18.92 -1.92
CA ARG A 85 8.23 -18.79 -0.64
C ARG A 85 8.02 -17.43 -0.01
N SER A 86 8.05 -16.37 -0.80
CA SER A 86 7.79 -15.01 -0.29
C SER A 86 6.43 -14.91 0.39
N TYR A 87 5.38 -15.46 -0.23
CA TYR A 87 4.03 -15.48 0.35
C TYR A 87 3.95 -16.37 1.59
N ARG A 88 4.43 -17.61 1.49
CA ARG A 88 4.46 -18.57 2.62
C ARG A 88 5.16 -17.97 3.83
N ASP A 89 6.34 -17.41 3.61
CA ASP A 89 7.16 -16.84 4.67
C ASP A 89 6.45 -15.65 5.35
N GLN A 90 5.71 -14.86 4.60
CA GLN A 90 4.88 -13.78 5.15
C GLN A 90 3.82 -14.32 6.12
N GLN A 91 3.23 -15.49 5.84
CA GLN A 91 2.26 -16.12 6.74
C GLN A 91 2.93 -16.73 7.99
N ILE A 92 4.17 -17.20 7.86
CA ILE A 92 4.86 -17.97 8.91
C ILE A 92 5.66 -17.06 9.88
N ARG A 93 6.26 -15.97 9.39
CA ARG A 93 7.11 -15.08 10.20
C ARG A 93 6.47 -14.56 11.48
N PRO A 94 5.17 -14.22 11.53
CA PRO A 94 4.55 -13.80 12.79
C PRO A 94 4.68 -14.83 13.92
N SER A 95 4.80 -16.11 13.62
CA SER A 95 4.97 -17.18 14.60
C SER A 95 6.34 -17.20 15.31
N PHE A 96 7.29 -16.41 14.82
CA PHE A 96 8.60 -16.23 15.45
C PHE A 96 8.65 -15.03 16.41
N VAL A 97 7.52 -14.33 16.60
CA VAL A 97 7.42 -13.13 17.42
C VAL A 97 6.52 -13.41 18.62
N ALA A 98 7.10 -13.34 19.82
CA ALA A 98 6.31 -13.32 21.04
C ALA A 98 6.19 -11.88 21.58
N ASP A 99 5.13 -11.59 22.33
CA ASP A 99 4.90 -10.26 22.91
C ASP A 99 6.05 -9.82 23.85
N LYS A 100 6.68 -10.78 24.53
CA LYS A 100 7.88 -10.53 25.34
C LYS A 100 9.06 -9.99 24.52
N ASP A 101 9.18 -10.38 23.26
CA ASP A 101 10.27 -9.91 22.39
C ASP A 101 10.03 -8.46 21.99
N ILE A 102 8.78 -8.08 21.72
CA ILE A 102 8.39 -6.69 21.45
C ILE A 102 8.59 -5.82 22.70
N GLU A 103 8.21 -6.35 23.89
CA GLU A 103 8.47 -5.64 25.16
C GLU A 103 9.97 -5.44 25.41
N ALA A 104 10.80 -6.43 25.09
CA ALA A 104 12.25 -6.32 25.22
C ALA A 104 12.83 -5.21 24.33
N GLU A 105 12.39 -5.10 23.07
CA GLU A 105 12.78 -3.99 22.19
C GLU A 105 12.25 -2.63 22.71
N ALA A 106 11.03 -2.59 23.23
CA ALA A 106 10.48 -1.39 23.85
C ALA A 106 11.26 -0.94 25.07
N ARG A 107 11.68 -1.88 25.91
CA ARG A 107 12.52 -1.62 27.10
C ARG A 107 13.89 -1.11 26.70
N LYS A 108 14.49 -1.65 25.65
CA LYS A 108 15.76 -1.15 25.10
C LYS A 108 15.66 0.31 24.66
N VAL A 109 14.63 0.66 23.88
CA VAL A 109 14.39 2.05 23.46
C VAL A 109 14.17 2.97 24.66
N TYR A 110 13.46 2.48 25.68
CA TYR A 110 13.24 3.21 26.92
C TYR A 110 14.55 3.48 27.64
N GLU A 111 15.38 2.47 27.86
CA GLU A 111 16.67 2.62 28.57
C GLU A 111 17.64 3.52 27.80
N ASP A 112 17.74 3.38 26.49
CA ASP A 112 18.55 4.26 25.65
C ASP A 112 18.10 5.73 25.75
N THR A 113 16.79 5.97 25.80
CA THR A 113 16.23 7.31 25.95
C THR A 113 16.47 7.85 27.37
N LYS A 114 16.22 7.04 28.41
CA LYS A 114 16.45 7.39 29.79
C LYS A 114 17.94 7.74 30.06
N ASN A 115 18.85 6.95 29.53
CA ASN A 115 20.30 7.19 29.63
C ASN A 115 20.72 8.51 28.97
N ARG A 116 20.13 8.84 27.82
CA ARG A 116 20.38 10.11 27.13
C ARG A 116 19.85 11.31 27.90
N ILE A 117 18.66 11.19 28.53
CA ILE A 117 18.07 12.23 29.35
C ILE A 117 18.87 12.39 30.67
N GLY A 118 19.27 11.28 31.27
CA GLY A 118 20.04 11.24 32.52
C GLY A 118 19.30 11.91 33.66
N ASP A 119 20.07 12.31 34.70
CA ASP A 119 19.55 12.97 35.90
C ASP A 119 19.00 14.40 35.66
N ARG A 120 19.28 14.97 34.47
CA ARG A 120 18.78 16.31 34.10
C ARG A 120 17.25 16.34 33.97
N GLY A 121 16.65 15.21 33.66
CA GLY A 121 15.20 15.06 33.47
C GLY A 121 14.65 15.86 32.26
N LEU A 122 13.36 16.13 32.31
CA LEU A 122 12.63 16.91 31.30
C LEU A 122 12.28 18.29 31.81
N VAL A 123 12.30 19.28 30.94
CA VAL A 123 11.92 20.66 31.22
C VAL A 123 10.79 21.11 30.31
N LYS A 124 9.88 21.93 30.84
CA LYS A 124 8.79 22.56 30.07
C LYS A 124 8.88 24.07 30.26
N PRO A 125 9.72 24.75 29.48
CA PRO A 125 9.87 26.19 29.54
C PRO A 125 8.79 26.90 28.69
N ALA A 126 8.64 28.20 28.95
CA ALA A 126 8.08 29.15 28.00
C ALA A 126 9.16 30.16 27.65
N HIS A 127 9.14 30.70 26.43
CA HIS A 127 10.10 31.71 26.01
C HIS A 127 9.53 32.83 25.17
N ILE A 128 10.24 33.95 25.15
CA ILE A 128 10.04 35.08 24.24
C ILE A 128 11.31 35.19 23.42
N LEU A 129 11.22 35.05 22.11
CA LEU A 129 12.33 35.17 21.16
C LEU A 129 12.29 36.55 20.52
N LEU A 130 13.38 37.31 20.64
CA LEU A 130 13.68 38.46 19.83
C LEU A 130 14.71 38.05 18.77
N TYR A 131 14.22 37.78 17.56
CA TYR A 131 15.02 37.23 16.47
C TYR A 131 16.12 38.19 16.04
N LEU A 132 17.29 37.67 15.75
CA LEU A 132 18.42 38.33 15.11
C LEU A 132 18.86 37.54 13.89
N ALA A 133 18.99 38.24 12.76
CA ALA A 133 19.62 37.64 11.58
C ALA A 133 21.11 37.40 11.84
N GLN A 134 21.69 36.40 11.15
CA GLN A 134 23.13 36.06 11.34
C GLN A 134 24.05 37.24 10.95
N ASP A 135 23.62 38.10 10.04
CA ASP A 135 24.34 39.29 9.55
C ASP A 135 23.91 40.59 10.29
N ALA A 136 23.23 40.45 11.43
CA ALA A 136 22.78 41.58 12.21
C ALA A 136 23.94 42.48 12.63
N THR A 137 23.78 43.79 12.43
CA THR A 137 24.77 44.78 12.85
C THR A 137 24.86 44.90 14.37
N ASP A 138 25.93 45.45 14.89
CA ASP A 138 26.10 45.65 16.34
C ASP A 138 25.05 46.57 16.94
N ALA A 139 24.55 47.56 16.16
CA ALA A 139 23.45 48.41 16.56
C ALA A 139 22.13 47.61 16.73
N GLN A 140 21.83 46.67 15.80
CA GLN A 140 20.66 45.78 15.87
C GLN A 140 20.77 44.79 17.04
N LYS A 141 21.95 44.24 17.27
CA LYS A 141 22.21 43.38 18.44
C LYS A 141 21.96 44.09 19.75
N LYS A 142 22.48 45.33 19.88
CA LYS A 142 22.30 46.17 21.05
C LYS A 142 20.83 46.59 21.28
N GLU A 143 20.11 46.87 20.22
CA GLU A 143 18.67 47.18 20.30
C GLU A 143 17.88 45.95 20.77
N ALA A 144 18.15 44.76 20.20
CA ALA A 144 17.48 43.53 20.61
C ALA A 144 17.81 43.16 22.07
N GLU A 145 19.04 43.36 22.51
CA GLU A 145 19.44 43.19 23.93
C GLU A 145 18.65 44.11 24.85
N GLN A 146 18.60 45.42 24.53
CA GLN A 146 17.85 46.37 25.34
C GLN A 146 16.35 46.07 25.40
N ARG A 147 15.77 45.58 24.30
CA ARG A 147 14.37 45.11 24.26
C ARG A 147 14.16 43.88 25.12
N ALA A 148 15.09 42.90 25.03
CA ALA A 148 15.05 41.68 25.85
C ALA A 148 15.16 42.00 27.35
N ASP A 149 16.09 42.92 27.72
CA ASP A 149 16.26 43.39 29.07
C ASP A 149 15.01 44.12 29.57
N SER A 150 14.40 44.98 28.75
CA SER A 150 13.15 45.67 29.08
C SER A 150 12.03 44.66 29.39
N ILE A 151 11.84 43.64 28.54
CA ILE A 151 10.85 42.58 28.74
C ILE A 151 11.16 41.80 30.03
N TYR A 152 12.43 41.43 30.23
CA TYR A 152 12.86 40.72 31.43
C TYR A 152 12.58 41.54 32.68
N ASN A 153 12.92 42.82 32.71
CA ASN A 153 12.75 43.69 33.88
C ASN A 153 11.26 43.86 34.26
N VAL A 154 10.36 44.04 33.26
CA VAL A 154 8.93 44.10 33.50
C VAL A 154 8.39 42.79 34.08
N LEU A 155 8.82 41.65 33.57
CA LEU A 155 8.40 40.33 34.06
C LEU A 155 9.03 40.05 35.42
N ASN A 156 10.31 40.33 35.61
CA ASN A 156 11.03 40.08 36.85
C ASN A 156 10.46 40.89 38.03
N ALA A 157 10.01 42.14 37.78
CA ALA A 157 9.32 42.95 38.79
C ALA A 157 8.06 42.28 39.33
N LYS A 158 7.36 41.45 38.52
CA LYS A 158 6.18 40.70 38.95
C LYS A 158 6.54 39.42 39.76
N LEU A 159 7.78 38.95 39.69
CA LEU A 159 8.30 37.86 40.49
C LEU A 159 8.99 38.33 41.80
N THR A 160 9.18 39.66 41.95
CA THR A 160 9.80 40.20 43.15
C THR A 160 8.73 40.35 44.22
N PRO A 161 8.94 39.79 45.44
CA PRO A 161 7.99 39.93 46.54
C PRO A 161 7.74 41.38 46.90
N VAL A 162 6.49 41.81 47.03
CA VAL A 162 6.11 43.11 47.55
C VAL A 162 5.98 43.00 49.08
N TYR A 163 6.67 43.87 49.80
CA TYR A 163 6.60 43.87 51.25
C TYR A 163 5.52 44.86 51.73
N LYS A 164 4.59 44.37 52.60
CA LYS A 164 3.60 45.19 53.27
C LYS A 164 3.92 45.26 54.76
N LYS A 165 3.75 46.43 55.37
CA LYS A 165 3.85 46.55 56.84
C LYS A 165 2.61 45.99 57.51
N VAL A 166 2.76 44.87 58.25
CA VAL A 166 1.72 44.26 59.08
C VAL A 166 2.22 44.30 60.53
N LYS A 167 1.49 44.99 61.37
CA LYS A 167 1.87 45.18 62.80
C LYS A 167 3.33 45.64 62.97
N GLY A 168 3.77 46.62 62.17
CA GLY A 168 5.10 47.20 62.25
C GLY A 168 6.24 46.40 61.63
N LYS A 169 6.00 45.17 61.15
CA LYS A 169 7.00 44.31 60.50
C LYS A 169 6.74 44.26 58.98
N ASN A 170 7.84 44.29 58.22
CA ASN A 170 7.75 44.07 56.77
C ASN A 170 7.48 42.58 56.50
N VAL A 171 6.31 42.28 55.94
CA VAL A 171 5.90 40.91 55.57
C VAL A 171 5.86 40.84 54.05
N ALA A 172 6.64 39.89 53.51
CA ALA A 172 6.62 39.58 52.08
C ALA A 172 5.22 39.05 51.69
N GLN A 173 4.64 39.62 50.67
CA GLN A 173 3.40 39.12 50.05
C GLN A 173 3.76 37.99 49.10
N PRO A 174 2.95 36.92 49.01
CA PRO A 174 3.15 35.86 48.03
C PRO A 174 3.13 36.45 46.62
N VAL A 175 4.02 35.95 45.77
CA VAL A 175 3.99 36.25 44.32
C VAL A 175 2.75 35.58 43.72
N ASP A 176 1.95 36.34 42.98
CA ASP A 176 0.83 35.81 42.24
C ASP A 176 1.35 35.10 40.94
N SER A 177 1.64 33.83 41.07
CA SER A 177 2.16 33.00 39.98
C SER A 177 1.20 32.94 38.80
N ALA A 178 -0.12 32.96 39.00
CA ALA A 178 -1.11 32.94 37.95
C ALA A 178 -1.12 34.26 37.16
N ALA A 179 -1.08 35.40 37.87
CA ALA A 179 -0.95 36.71 37.20
C ALA A 179 0.37 36.86 36.44
N PHE A 180 1.46 36.28 37.00
CA PHE A 180 2.76 36.24 36.28
C PHE A 180 2.67 35.44 34.97
N VAL A 181 2.17 34.19 35.02
CA VAL A 181 2.04 33.32 33.83
C VAL A 181 1.18 34.00 32.75
N LYS A 182 0.07 34.65 33.15
CA LYS A 182 -0.77 35.41 32.23
C LYS A 182 0.00 36.55 31.59
N ALA A 183 0.72 37.35 32.38
CA ALA A 183 1.51 38.49 31.87
C ALA A 183 2.64 38.01 30.94
N PHE A 184 3.31 36.90 31.26
CA PHE A 184 4.31 36.30 30.38
C PHE A 184 3.71 35.90 29.05
N ALA A 185 2.56 35.21 29.07
CA ALA A 185 1.88 34.76 27.85
C ALA A 185 1.42 35.94 26.97
N GLU A 186 0.92 37.02 27.58
CA GLU A 186 0.55 38.25 26.87
C GLU A 186 1.78 38.91 26.23
N MET A 187 2.90 39.00 26.95
CA MET A 187 4.14 39.53 26.39
C MET A 187 4.72 38.63 25.29
N ALA A 188 4.66 37.32 25.43
CA ALA A 188 5.06 36.41 24.38
C ALA A 188 4.23 36.57 23.11
N LYS A 189 2.90 36.67 23.22
CA LYS A 189 2.02 36.94 22.07
C LYS A 189 2.32 38.28 21.39
N LYS A 190 2.73 39.29 22.17
CA LYS A 190 2.99 40.65 21.65
C LYS A 190 4.39 40.79 21.05
N PHE A 191 5.39 40.19 21.64
CA PHE A 191 6.79 40.48 21.34
C PHE A 191 7.60 39.31 20.81
N SER A 192 7.16 38.06 21.05
CA SER A 192 7.91 36.91 20.59
C SER A 192 7.82 36.72 19.06
N GLN A 193 8.96 36.53 18.46
CA GLN A 193 9.13 36.22 17.04
C GLN A 193 9.32 34.72 16.76
N ASP A 194 9.12 33.86 17.77
CA ASP A 194 9.09 32.44 17.55
C ASP A 194 7.75 31.99 16.94
N PRO A 195 7.72 31.54 15.67
CA PRO A 195 6.47 31.19 15.01
C PRO A 195 5.78 29.97 15.64
N GLY A 196 6.54 29.12 16.33
CA GLY A 196 6.04 27.89 16.93
C GLY A 196 5.32 28.09 18.26
N SER A 197 5.72 29.08 19.07
CA SER A 197 5.22 29.24 20.43
C SER A 197 4.58 30.61 20.74
N ALA A 198 4.90 31.67 19.96
CA ALA A 198 4.43 33.02 20.24
C ALA A 198 2.92 33.10 20.44
N ARG A 199 2.11 32.53 19.53
CA ARG A 199 0.64 32.51 19.58
C ARG A 199 0.10 31.75 20.79
N ASN A 200 0.87 30.78 21.29
CA ASN A 200 0.53 29.97 22.46
C ASN A 200 1.17 30.50 23.76
N GLY A 201 1.46 31.79 23.83
CA GLY A 201 2.03 32.42 25.03
C GLY A 201 3.48 32.04 25.29
N GLY A 202 4.22 31.62 24.29
CA GLY A 202 5.62 31.23 24.38
C GLY A 202 5.84 29.81 24.93
N GLU A 203 4.80 29.04 25.19
CA GLU A 203 4.91 27.69 25.76
C GLU A 203 5.57 26.72 24.79
N LEU A 204 6.56 25.97 25.30
CA LEU A 204 7.21 24.89 24.58
C LEU A 204 6.72 23.53 25.12
N PRO A 205 6.78 22.47 24.32
CA PRO A 205 6.52 21.12 24.80
C PRO A 205 7.55 20.70 25.86
N TRP A 206 7.39 19.49 26.44
CA TRP A 206 8.44 18.88 27.23
C TRP A 206 9.68 18.67 26.37
N LEU A 207 10.82 19.18 26.86
CA LEU A 207 12.11 19.11 26.19
C LEU A 207 13.06 18.18 26.94
N SER A 208 13.78 17.36 26.19
CA SER A 208 14.89 16.56 26.71
C SER A 208 16.24 17.21 26.36
N PRO A 209 17.33 16.85 27.04
CA PRO A 209 18.66 17.31 26.70
C PRO A 209 19.01 17.06 25.21
N GLY A 210 19.63 18.05 24.57
CA GLY A 210 20.04 18.00 23.16
C GLY A 210 18.95 18.32 22.15
N GLN A 211 17.76 18.79 22.56
CA GLN A 211 16.66 19.15 21.66
C GLN A 211 16.62 20.63 21.28
N THR A 212 17.39 21.49 21.93
CA THR A 212 17.41 22.92 21.68
C THR A 212 18.82 23.45 21.51
N LEU A 213 18.94 24.74 21.16
CA LEU A 213 20.25 25.39 21.05
C LEU A 213 20.99 25.33 22.38
N PRO A 214 22.32 25.11 22.37
CA PRO A 214 23.11 24.91 23.59
C PRO A 214 22.95 26.02 24.62
N GLU A 215 22.91 27.28 24.18
CA GLU A 215 22.77 28.46 25.03
C GLU A 215 21.38 28.48 25.72
N PHE A 216 20.34 28.21 24.94
CA PHE A 216 18.99 28.09 25.45
C PHE A 216 18.87 26.92 26.43
N GLU A 217 19.38 25.75 26.06
CA GLU A 217 19.34 24.56 26.89
C GLU A 217 20.05 24.79 28.23
N LYS A 218 21.25 25.34 28.19
CA LYS A 218 22.03 25.63 29.39
C LYS A 218 21.24 26.54 30.35
N ALA A 219 20.64 27.59 29.82
CA ALA A 219 19.84 28.52 30.62
C ALA A 219 18.56 27.87 31.16
N ALA A 220 17.81 27.16 30.31
CA ALA A 220 16.58 26.49 30.72
C ALA A 220 16.83 25.46 31.82
N TYR A 221 17.85 24.61 31.67
CA TYR A 221 18.17 23.58 32.66
C TYR A 221 18.75 24.14 33.98
N ALA A 222 19.25 25.38 33.99
CA ALA A 222 19.70 26.07 35.21
C ALA A 222 18.51 26.57 36.07
N LEU A 223 17.33 26.74 35.47
CA LEU A 223 16.17 27.28 36.19
C LEU A 223 15.42 26.22 36.98
N LYS A 224 14.89 26.63 38.14
CA LYS A 224 13.83 25.89 38.88
C LYS A 224 12.46 26.33 38.39
N PRO A 225 11.40 25.50 38.55
CA PRO A 225 10.04 25.94 38.27
C PRO A 225 9.71 27.28 38.94
N GLY A 226 9.09 28.17 38.18
CA GLY A 226 8.75 29.53 38.63
C GLY A 226 9.85 30.58 38.43
N GLN A 227 11.03 30.22 37.93
CA GLN A 227 12.13 31.15 37.72
C GLN A 227 12.20 31.66 36.26
N LEU A 228 12.70 32.88 36.15
CA LEU A 228 12.93 33.59 34.90
C LEU A 228 14.44 33.77 34.70
N ALA A 229 14.98 33.39 33.53
CA ALA A 229 16.36 33.66 33.16
C ALA A 229 16.56 35.13 32.74
N LYS A 230 17.74 35.69 33.01
CA LYS A 230 18.20 36.89 32.26
C LYS A 230 18.21 36.59 30.78
N PRO A 231 18.06 37.60 29.89
CA PRO A 231 18.09 37.39 28.47
C PRO A 231 19.34 36.59 28.03
N VAL A 232 19.10 35.56 27.21
CA VAL A 232 20.15 34.62 26.72
C VAL A 232 20.30 34.80 25.23
N LEU A 233 21.51 35.14 24.80
CA LEU A 233 21.85 35.22 23.39
C LEU A 233 22.13 33.83 22.83
N SER A 234 21.55 33.53 21.66
CA SER A 234 21.80 32.35 20.86
C SER A 234 22.04 32.75 19.39
N PRO A 235 22.44 31.83 18.50
CA PRO A 235 22.57 32.12 17.07
C PRO A 235 21.33 32.69 16.37
N VAL A 236 20.13 32.54 16.98
CA VAL A 236 18.86 33.02 16.39
C VAL A 236 18.30 34.26 17.09
N GLY A 237 18.99 34.76 18.12
CA GLY A 237 18.57 35.98 18.83
C GLY A 237 18.52 35.85 20.35
N TYR A 238 17.91 36.85 21.01
CA TYR A 238 17.76 36.85 22.46
C TYR A 238 16.50 36.13 22.93
N HIS A 239 16.65 35.29 23.95
CA HIS A 239 15.58 34.54 24.60
C HIS A 239 15.35 35.03 26.03
N VAL A 240 14.11 35.36 26.39
CA VAL A 240 13.65 35.46 27.78
C VAL A 240 12.94 34.20 28.14
N ILE A 241 13.50 33.39 29.05
CA ILE A 241 13.08 32.03 29.34
C ILE A 241 12.48 31.94 30.73
N TYR A 242 11.26 31.42 30.83
CA TYR A 242 10.57 31.11 32.08
C TYR A 242 10.40 29.61 32.23
N MET A 243 10.79 29.06 33.37
CA MET A 243 10.62 27.64 33.68
C MET A 243 9.23 27.39 34.28
N LYS A 244 8.35 26.73 33.51
CA LYS A 244 7.03 26.33 33.99
C LYS A 244 7.08 25.08 34.87
N GLU A 245 7.63 24.02 34.32
CA GLU A 245 7.61 22.70 34.96
C GLU A 245 8.91 21.94 34.69
N ARG A 246 9.25 21.05 35.62
CA ARG A 246 10.31 20.05 35.48
C ARG A 246 9.83 18.71 35.96
N LYS A 247 10.28 17.64 35.35
CA LYS A 247 10.03 16.28 35.85
C LYS A 247 11.18 15.35 35.50
N GLN A 248 11.26 14.25 36.22
CA GLN A 248 12.09 13.13 35.82
C GLN A 248 11.45 12.41 34.61
N PHE A 249 12.23 11.61 33.91
CA PHE A 249 11.70 10.79 32.84
C PHE A 249 10.67 9.81 33.43
N ASP A 250 9.53 9.71 32.77
CA ASP A 250 8.42 8.90 33.25
C ASP A 250 8.82 7.40 33.28
N PRO A 251 8.31 6.60 34.24
CA PRO A 251 8.63 5.17 34.34
C PRO A 251 8.17 4.40 33.09
N PHE A 252 8.87 3.28 32.82
CA PHE A 252 8.62 2.43 31.62
C PHE A 252 7.15 2.07 31.45
N ASP A 253 6.48 1.66 32.53
CA ASP A 253 5.09 1.19 32.46
C ASP A 253 4.12 2.29 31.97
N SER A 254 4.41 3.56 32.28
CA SER A 254 3.63 4.70 31.79
C SER A 254 3.85 4.96 30.28
N LEU A 255 5.01 4.63 29.75
CA LEU A 255 5.43 4.90 28.37
C LEU A 255 5.33 3.69 27.47
N LYS A 256 5.26 2.47 28.03
CA LYS A 256 5.30 1.18 27.32
C LYS A 256 4.37 1.15 26.12
N VAL A 257 3.10 1.51 26.31
CA VAL A 257 2.09 1.46 25.23
C VAL A 257 2.46 2.40 24.06
N ASN A 258 2.95 3.59 24.38
CA ASN A 258 3.34 4.57 23.35
C ASN A 258 4.62 4.14 22.62
N ILE A 259 5.59 3.58 23.35
CA ILE A 259 6.82 3.06 22.76
C ILE A 259 6.52 1.88 21.84
N ILE A 260 5.69 0.93 22.29
CA ILE A 260 5.27 -0.21 21.44
C ILE A 260 4.55 0.28 20.19
N ARG A 261 3.59 1.21 20.30
CA ARG A 261 2.90 1.78 19.15
C ARG A 261 3.87 2.45 18.16
N PHE A 262 4.86 3.18 18.66
CA PHE A 262 5.90 3.77 17.85
C PHE A 262 6.74 2.70 17.13
N LEU A 263 7.13 1.62 17.82
CA LEU A 263 7.87 0.50 17.23
C LEU A 263 7.04 -0.27 16.19
N GLU A 264 5.75 -0.48 16.47
CA GLU A 264 4.82 -1.12 15.51
C GLU A 264 4.70 -0.31 14.21
N SER A 265 4.63 1.02 14.31
CA SER A 265 4.62 1.88 13.11
C SER A 265 5.90 1.78 12.27
N ARG A 266 6.95 1.18 12.80
CA ARG A 266 8.25 0.93 12.16
C ARG A 266 8.52 -0.54 11.86
N ASN A 267 7.46 -1.35 11.80
CA ASN A 267 7.53 -2.78 11.46
C ASN A 267 8.44 -3.60 12.39
N ILE A 268 8.42 -3.31 13.68
CA ILE A 268 9.28 -4.00 14.68
C ILE A 268 9.08 -5.51 14.66
N ARG A 269 7.86 -6.00 14.39
CA ARG A 269 7.57 -7.45 14.34
C ARG A 269 8.37 -8.15 13.26
N GLU A 270 8.53 -7.54 12.09
CA GLU A 270 9.34 -8.12 11.01
C GLU A 270 10.83 -8.17 11.41
N LYS A 271 11.35 -7.13 12.06
CA LYS A 271 12.71 -7.13 12.59
C LYS A 271 12.90 -8.26 13.62
N VAL A 272 12.00 -8.36 14.60
CA VAL A 272 12.06 -9.38 15.65
C VAL A 272 11.96 -10.78 15.07
N ALA A 273 11.07 -11.02 14.10
CA ALA A 273 10.97 -12.29 13.39
C ALA A 273 12.28 -12.68 12.72
N LYS A 274 12.88 -11.72 11.97
CA LYS A 274 14.15 -11.93 11.30
C LYS A 274 15.30 -12.23 12.28
N ASP A 275 15.39 -11.47 13.36
CA ASP A 275 16.40 -11.66 14.39
C ASP A 275 16.21 -13.01 15.11
N SER A 276 14.97 -13.46 15.31
CA SER A 276 14.66 -14.77 15.89
C SER A 276 15.06 -15.92 14.98
N ILE A 277 14.76 -15.82 13.69
CA ILE A 277 15.19 -16.81 12.68
C ILE A 277 16.72 -16.85 12.62
N GLN A 278 17.40 -15.69 12.58
CA GLN A 278 18.85 -15.62 12.53
C GLN A 278 19.50 -16.28 13.76
N ARG A 279 18.94 -16.05 14.96
CA ARG A 279 19.43 -16.72 16.18
C ARG A 279 19.36 -18.26 16.08
N ILE A 280 18.30 -18.82 15.46
CA ILE A 280 18.18 -20.26 15.25
C ILE A 280 19.24 -20.76 14.24
N VAL A 281 19.44 -20.01 13.17
CA VAL A 281 20.49 -20.31 12.18
C VAL A 281 21.87 -20.31 12.83
N ASP A 282 22.21 -19.27 13.59
CA ASP A 282 23.50 -19.14 14.27
C ASP A 282 23.72 -20.28 15.30
N ALA A 283 22.68 -20.63 16.06
CA ALA A 283 22.71 -21.73 17.03
C ALA A 283 22.88 -23.10 16.36
N SER A 284 22.57 -23.25 15.07
CA SER A 284 22.74 -24.49 14.32
C SER A 284 24.19 -24.78 13.91
N ASN A 285 25.12 -23.85 14.15
CA ASN A 285 26.52 -23.96 13.75
C ASN A 285 26.70 -24.25 12.24
N GLY A 286 25.93 -23.55 11.40
CA GLY A 286 25.99 -23.65 9.95
C GLY A 286 25.24 -24.85 9.34
N LYS A 287 24.48 -25.59 10.13
CA LYS A 287 23.69 -26.74 9.66
C LYS A 287 22.39 -26.34 9.01
N LEU A 288 21.79 -25.22 9.42
CA LEU A 288 20.53 -24.69 8.91
C LEU A 288 20.72 -23.34 8.22
N LYS A 289 19.96 -23.13 7.18
CA LYS A 289 19.73 -21.81 6.55
C LYS A 289 18.41 -21.25 7.04
N ALA A 290 18.19 -19.96 6.87
CA ALA A 290 16.91 -19.32 7.21
C ALA A 290 15.71 -19.98 6.54
N GLU A 291 15.89 -20.48 5.32
CA GLU A 291 14.89 -21.22 4.56
C GLU A 291 14.50 -22.53 5.26
N ASP A 292 15.46 -23.30 5.73
CA ASP A 292 15.22 -24.57 6.42
C ASP A 292 14.42 -24.34 7.72
N VAL A 293 14.72 -23.24 8.44
CA VAL A 293 13.99 -22.84 9.66
C VAL A 293 12.53 -22.47 9.34
N LEU A 294 12.29 -21.77 8.22
CA LEU A 294 10.96 -21.41 7.76
C LEU A 294 10.18 -22.63 7.27
N ASP A 295 10.83 -23.54 6.55
CA ASP A 295 10.22 -24.79 6.07
C ASP A 295 9.79 -25.68 7.24
N GLU A 296 10.65 -25.87 8.23
CA GLU A 296 10.34 -26.64 9.44
C GLU A 296 9.18 -26.00 10.22
N ARG A 297 9.20 -24.69 10.39
CA ARG A 297 8.11 -23.96 11.05
C ARG A 297 6.80 -24.09 10.29
N THR A 298 6.84 -24.00 8.95
CA THR A 298 5.67 -24.21 8.09
C THR A 298 5.06 -25.59 8.34
N ASN A 299 5.88 -26.64 8.31
CA ASN A 299 5.42 -28.00 8.55
C ASN A 299 4.79 -28.17 9.94
N LEU A 300 5.40 -27.59 10.97
CA LEU A 300 4.87 -27.66 12.34
C LEU A 300 3.53 -26.95 12.50
N LEU A 301 3.35 -25.79 11.86
CA LEU A 301 2.12 -25.00 11.95
C LEU A 301 1.00 -25.62 11.13
N THR A 302 1.29 -26.01 9.89
CA THR A 302 0.28 -26.60 8.99
C THR A 302 -0.17 -27.99 9.42
N ALA A 303 0.62 -28.70 10.22
CA ALA A 303 0.20 -29.94 10.86
C ALA A 303 -0.87 -29.75 11.94
N LYS A 304 -0.95 -28.56 12.53
CA LYS A 304 -1.87 -28.21 13.62
C LYS A 304 -3.03 -27.32 13.20
N ASP A 305 -2.83 -26.56 12.13
CA ASP A 305 -3.78 -25.56 11.61
C ASP A 305 -4.13 -25.92 10.16
N SER A 306 -5.33 -26.49 9.98
CA SER A 306 -5.84 -26.88 8.67
C SER A 306 -6.14 -25.68 7.77
N ASP A 307 -6.54 -24.54 8.35
CA ASP A 307 -6.87 -23.35 7.58
C ASP A 307 -5.59 -22.72 7.01
N LEU A 308 -4.54 -22.63 7.83
CA LEU A 308 -3.22 -22.19 7.36
C LEU A 308 -2.67 -23.13 6.28
N LYS A 309 -2.81 -24.46 6.46
CA LYS A 309 -2.42 -25.47 5.46
C LYS A 309 -3.14 -25.23 4.14
N ASN A 310 -4.45 -25.04 4.19
CA ASN A 310 -5.28 -24.82 3.01
C ASN A 310 -4.99 -23.47 2.34
N LEU A 311 -4.75 -22.42 3.13
CA LEU A 311 -4.38 -21.09 2.63
C LEU A 311 -3.07 -21.15 1.83
N ILE A 312 -2.03 -21.77 2.39
CA ILE A 312 -0.72 -21.90 1.72
C ILE A 312 -0.83 -22.73 0.43
N ARG A 313 -1.60 -23.84 0.48
CA ARG A 313 -1.84 -24.69 -0.69
C ARG A 313 -2.64 -23.95 -1.77
N GLU A 314 -3.69 -23.24 -1.40
CA GLU A 314 -4.48 -22.47 -2.35
C GLU A 314 -3.64 -21.42 -3.09
N TYR A 315 -2.73 -20.77 -2.38
CA TYR A 315 -1.81 -19.84 -3.02
C TYR A 315 -0.84 -20.54 -3.99
N HIS A 316 -0.25 -21.65 -3.55
CA HIS A 316 0.61 -22.48 -4.39
C HIS A 316 -0.11 -22.93 -5.67
N ASP A 317 -1.29 -23.53 -5.51
CA ASP A 317 -2.09 -24.02 -6.62
C ASP A 317 -2.61 -22.87 -7.51
N GLY A 318 -2.88 -21.69 -6.91
CA GLY A 318 -3.27 -20.48 -7.64
C GLY A 318 -2.17 -19.96 -8.55
N LEU A 319 -0.93 -19.93 -8.09
CA LEU A 319 0.23 -19.60 -8.95
C LEU A 319 0.41 -20.61 -10.08
N MET A 320 0.26 -21.91 -9.77
CA MET A 320 0.30 -22.98 -10.75
C MET A 320 -0.78 -22.80 -11.83
N LEU A 321 -2.00 -22.55 -11.38
CA LEU A 321 -3.17 -22.33 -12.24
C LEU A 321 -2.97 -21.10 -13.15
N TYR A 322 -2.49 -20.00 -12.58
CA TYR A 322 -2.24 -18.77 -13.36
C TYR A 322 -1.25 -19.03 -14.48
N GLU A 323 -0.09 -19.58 -14.16
CA GLU A 323 0.99 -19.77 -15.12
C GLU A 323 0.60 -20.75 -16.23
N ILE A 324 -0.04 -21.88 -15.89
CA ILE A 324 -0.46 -22.87 -16.88
C ILE A 324 -1.61 -22.37 -17.77
N SER A 325 -2.55 -21.58 -17.20
CA SER A 325 -3.65 -20.97 -17.95
C SER A 325 -3.13 -19.89 -18.89
N ASN A 326 -2.16 -19.09 -18.42
CA ASN A 326 -1.51 -18.09 -19.27
C ASN A 326 -0.89 -18.74 -20.51
N ARG A 327 -0.11 -19.81 -20.34
CA ARG A 327 0.54 -20.53 -21.46
C ARG A 327 -0.44 -21.16 -22.42
N ASN A 328 -1.49 -21.80 -21.91
CA ASN A 328 -2.38 -22.61 -22.74
C ASN A 328 -3.57 -21.85 -23.31
N VAL A 329 -3.97 -20.75 -22.69
CA VAL A 329 -5.17 -20.00 -23.05
C VAL A 329 -4.87 -18.54 -23.35
N TRP A 330 -4.42 -17.75 -22.38
CA TRP A 330 -4.42 -16.29 -22.52
C TRP A 330 -3.35 -15.78 -23.47
N ASP A 331 -2.10 -16.17 -23.24
CA ASP A 331 -0.97 -15.78 -24.09
C ASP A 331 -1.11 -16.38 -25.50
N LYS A 332 -1.59 -17.62 -25.58
CA LYS A 332 -1.90 -18.26 -26.87
C LYS A 332 -2.98 -17.51 -27.63
N ALA A 333 -4.10 -17.17 -27.00
CA ALA A 333 -5.18 -16.42 -27.64
C ALA A 333 -4.70 -15.02 -28.09
N ALA A 334 -3.88 -14.35 -27.27
CA ALA A 334 -3.39 -13.01 -27.58
C ALA A 334 -2.47 -12.95 -28.82
N LYS A 335 -1.74 -14.06 -29.08
CA LYS A 335 -0.74 -14.16 -30.17
C LYS A 335 -1.24 -14.90 -31.41
N ASP A 336 -2.35 -15.62 -31.33
CA ASP A 336 -2.90 -16.44 -32.43
C ASP A 336 -3.80 -15.59 -33.35
N GLU A 337 -3.20 -14.68 -34.11
CA GLU A 337 -3.95 -13.81 -35.05
C GLU A 337 -4.76 -14.61 -36.05
N ALA A 338 -4.20 -15.72 -36.57
CA ALA A 338 -4.88 -16.57 -37.54
C ALA A 338 -6.10 -17.30 -36.89
N GLY A 339 -5.94 -17.79 -35.66
CA GLY A 339 -7.03 -18.39 -34.91
C GLY A 339 -8.13 -17.39 -34.58
N LEU A 340 -7.79 -16.18 -34.15
CA LEU A 340 -8.75 -15.08 -33.90
C LEU A 340 -9.53 -14.72 -35.18
N ALA A 341 -8.85 -14.57 -36.30
CA ALA A 341 -9.50 -14.27 -37.59
C ALA A 341 -10.46 -15.40 -38.02
N ALA A 342 -10.01 -16.66 -37.93
CA ALA A 342 -10.82 -17.82 -38.25
C ALA A 342 -12.04 -17.96 -37.33
N PHE A 343 -11.84 -17.76 -36.02
CA PHE A 343 -12.89 -17.77 -35.00
C PHE A 343 -13.92 -16.69 -35.26
N PHE A 344 -13.48 -15.47 -35.53
CA PHE A 344 -14.36 -14.35 -35.89
C PHE A 344 -15.17 -14.65 -37.15
N LYS A 345 -14.52 -15.11 -38.22
CA LYS A 345 -15.19 -15.45 -39.48
C LYS A 345 -16.33 -16.45 -39.27
N LYS A 346 -16.09 -17.50 -38.45
CA LYS A 346 -17.08 -18.54 -38.12
C LYS A 346 -18.23 -17.99 -37.29
N ASN A 347 -17.94 -17.06 -36.36
CA ASN A 347 -18.91 -16.53 -35.40
C ASN A 347 -19.35 -15.08 -35.69
N LYS A 348 -19.12 -14.58 -36.89
CA LYS A 348 -19.33 -13.16 -37.28
C LYS A 348 -20.71 -12.62 -36.89
N LYS A 349 -21.75 -13.44 -36.97
CA LYS A 349 -23.12 -13.05 -36.63
C LYS A 349 -23.29 -12.67 -35.16
N LYS A 350 -22.50 -13.26 -34.27
CA LYS A 350 -22.48 -12.95 -32.81
C LYS A 350 -22.08 -11.50 -32.55
N TYR A 351 -21.25 -10.93 -33.42
CA TYR A 351 -20.69 -9.58 -33.27
C TYR A 351 -21.42 -8.51 -34.06
N ALA A 352 -22.62 -8.84 -34.64
CA ALA A 352 -23.44 -7.88 -35.34
C ALA A 352 -23.87 -6.73 -34.43
N TRP A 353 -23.97 -5.54 -34.98
CA TRP A 353 -24.42 -4.36 -34.24
C TRP A 353 -25.89 -4.05 -34.56
N SER A 354 -26.60 -3.53 -33.55
CA SER A 354 -27.99 -3.07 -33.69
C SER A 354 -28.13 -1.80 -34.55
N GLU A 355 -27.05 -1.01 -34.62
CA GLU A 355 -26.98 0.26 -35.35
C GLU A 355 -25.67 0.42 -36.10
N PRO A 356 -25.66 1.22 -37.20
CA PRO A 356 -24.43 1.51 -37.93
C PRO A 356 -23.39 2.17 -37.05
N ARG A 357 -22.10 1.90 -37.32
CA ARG A 357 -20.97 2.56 -36.69
C ARG A 357 -20.02 3.15 -37.73
N TYR A 358 -19.33 4.19 -37.33
CA TYR A 358 -18.30 4.81 -38.15
C TYR A 358 -16.91 4.31 -37.73
N LYS A 359 -16.23 3.61 -38.61
CA LYS A 359 -14.84 3.19 -38.46
C LYS A 359 -13.95 4.22 -39.11
N GLY A 360 -13.23 5.01 -38.30
CA GLY A 360 -12.44 6.11 -38.80
C GLY A 360 -11.81 6.94 -37.70
N MET A 361 -11.61 8.19 -38.02
CA MET A 361 -11.07 9.19 -37.09
C MET A 361 -11.77 10.54 -37.23
N ALA A 362 -11.92 11.23 -36.11
CA ALA A 362 -12.07 12.67 -36.04
C ALA A 362 -10.68 13.27 -35.79
N TYR A 363 -10.35 14.35 -36.48
CA TYR A 363 -9.05 14.98 -36.30
C TYR A 363 -9.13 16.50 -36.46
N HIS A 364 -8.22 17.16 -35.79
CA HIS A 364 -8.13 18.60 -35.69
C HIS A 364 -6.73 19.04 -36.08
N VAL A 365 -6.63 20.03 -36.97
CA VAL A 365 -5.36 20.49 -37.51
C VAL A 365 -5.19 22.00 -37.33
N LYS A 366 -3.93 22.45 -37.29
CA LYS A 366 -3.59 23.88 -37.24
C LYS A 366 -3.68 24.55 -38.61
N ASN A 367 -3.26 23.84 -39.65
CA ASN A 367 -3.16 24.35 -41.00
C ASN A 367 -4.07 23.59 -41.97
N ALA A 368 -4.71 24.28 -42.91
CA ALA A 368 -5.62 23.66 -43.86
C ALA A 368 -4.95 22.59 -44.79
N GLU A 369 -3.68 22.75 -45.07
CA GLU A 369 -2.88 21.79 -45.85
C GLU A 369 -2.76 20.41 -45.17
N ASP A 370 -2.82 20.37 -43.85
CA ASP A 370 -2.74 19.14 -43.09
C ASP A 370 -4.02 18.28 -43.20
N VAL A 371 -5.15 18.84 -43.59
CA VAL A 371 -6.41 18.09 -43.76
C VAL A 371 -6.25 16.96 -44.78
N GLU A 372 -5.79 17.28 -45.98
CA GLU A 372 -5.56 16.26 -47.01
C GLU A 372 -4.29 15.44 -46.79
N ALA A 373 -3.25 16.04 -46.19
CA ALA A 373 -2.04 15.32 -45.82
C ALA A 373 -2.31 14.17 -44.86
N VAL A 374 -3.16 14.39 -43.84
CA VAL A 374 -3.58 13.38 -42.82
C VAL A 374 -4.34 12.22 -43.49
N LYS A 375 -5.31 12.52 -44.38
CA LYS A 375 -6.04 11.48 -45.13
C LYS A 375 -5.11 10.63 -46.00
N ASN A 376 -4.23 11.29 -46.75
CA ASN A 376 -3.30 10.62 -47.66
C ASN A 376 -2.27 9.78 -46.90
N CYS A 377 -1.88 10.20 -45.69
CA CYS A 377 -0.95 9.49 -44.81
C CYS A 377 -1.47 8.09 -44.41
N VAL A 378 -2.79 7.93 -44.25
CA VAL A 378 -3.41 6.67 -43.80
C VAL A 378 -4.16 5.92 -44.88
N LYS A 379 -4.31 6.51 -46.07
CA LYS A 379 -4.99 5.89 -47.20
C LYS A 379 -4.30 4.59 -47.62
N GLY A 380 -5.05 3.50 -47.65
CA GLY A 380 -4.52 2.16 -47.98
C GLY A 380 -3.81 1.43 -46.85
N LEU A 381 -3.61 2.07 -45.70
CA LEU A 381 -3.05 1.39 -44.53
C LEU A 381 -4.12 0.65 -43.76
N ALA A 382 -3.72 -0.46 -43.11
CA ALA A 382 -4.55 -1.15 -42.14
C ALA A 382 -4.91 -0.21 -40.95
N PHE A 383 -6.16 -0.29 -40.51
CA PHE A 383 -6.71 0.66 -39.53
C PHE A 383 -5.93 0.70 -38.22
N ASP A 384 -5.40 -0.42 -37.76
CA ASP A 384 -4.57 -0.51 -36.56
C ASP A 384 -3.29 0.34 -36.66
N LYS A 385 -2.72 0.49 -37.84
CA LYS A 385 -1.47 1.24 -38.12
C LYS A 385 -1.65 2.76 -38.19
N TRP A 386 -2.89 3.25 -38.26
CA TRP A 386 -3.15 4.68 -38.47
C TRP A 386 -2.58 5.56 -37.33
N ALA A 387 -2.79 5.18 -36.09
CA ALA A 387 -2.38 6.01 -34.95
C ALA A 387 -0.86 6.25 -34.91
N ASP A 388 -0.07 5.19 -35.04
CA ASP A 388 1.39 5.29 -35.02
C ASP A 388 1.92 6.05 -36.22
N LYS A 389 1.36 5.79 -37.42
CA LYS A 389 1.75 6.49 -38.63
C LYS A 389 1.49 8.00 -38.57
N LEU A 390 0.31 8.38 -38.07
CA LEU A 390 -0.06 9.79 -37.89
C LEU A 390 0.82 10.47 -36.85
N ARG A 391 1.01 9.80 -35.70
CA ARG A 391 1.85 10.31 -34.61
C ARG A 391 3.27 10.59 -35.07
N THR A 392 3.89 9.65 -35.76
CA THR A 392 5.29 9.77 -36.20
C THR A 392 5.46 10.71 -37.41
N THR A 393 4.40 10.95 -38.19
CA THR A 393 4.48 11.83 -39.38
C THR A 393 4.21 13.30 -39.04
N PHE A 394 3.27 13.58 -38.15
CA PHE A 394 2.78 14.94 -37.87
C PHE A 394 3.15 15.49 -36.52
N ASN A 395 3.52 14.63 -35.56
CA ASN A 395 3.82 15.04 -34.23
C ASN A 395 5.21 14.56 -33.76
N ASN A 396 5.88 15.36 -32.99
CA ASN A 396 7.13 15.01 -32.29
C ASN A 396 7.16 15.62 -30.90
N ASP A 397 8.25 15.44 -30.16
CA ASP A 397 8.37 15.90 -28.77
C ASP A 397 8.25 17.43 -28.61
N SER A 398 8.54 18.19 -29.66
CA SER A 398 8.54 19.66 -29.63
C SER A 398 7.33 20.27 -30.32
N VAL A 399 6.73 19.59 -31.29
CA VAL A 399 5.66 20.14 -32.13
C VAL A 399 4.53 19.12 -32.30
N ILE A 400 3.33 19.54 -31.95
CA ILE A 400 2.10 18.78 -32.14
C ILE A 400 1.29 19.52 -33.21
N ARG A 401 1.27 18.97 -34.45
CA ARG A 401 0.57 19.57 -35.61
C ARG A 401 -0.89 19.19 -35.68
N ILE A 402 -1.22 17.95 -35.22
CA ILE A 402 -2.58 17.40 -35.30
C ILE A 402 -3.01 16.75 -33.99
N ARG A 403 -4.31 16.76 -33.75
CA ARG A 403 -4.98 15.97 -32.74
C ARG A 403 -5.93 14.98 -33.41
N VAL A 404 -5.88 13.72 -33.00
CA VAL A 404 -6.64 12.65 -33.65
C VAL A 404 -7.33 11.79 -32.61
N GLU A 405 -8.60 11.55 -32.81
CA GLU A 405 -9.38 10.54 -32.11
C GLU A 405 -9.78 9.46 -33.14
N LYS A 406 -9.16 8.28 -33.01
CA LYS A 406 -9.37 7.13 -33.90
C LYS A 406 -10.18 6.06 -33.20
N GLY A 407 -11.21 5.55 -33.84
CA GLY A 407 -12.07 4.54 -33.23
C GLY A 407 -13.14 3.97 -34.17
N ILE A 408 -14.03 3.22 -33.55
CA ILE A 408 -15.29 2.75 -34.13
C ILE A 408 -16.40 3.37 -33.31
N PHE A 409 -17.01 4.40 -33.85
CA PHE A 409 -17.96 5.26 -33.16
C PHE A 409 -19.40 4.88 -33.50
N LYS A 410 -20.24 4.82 -32.49
CA LYS A 410 -21.69 4.85 -32.69
C LYS A 410 -22.18 6.29 -32.51
N LYS A 411 -23.43 6.52 -32.88
CA LYS A 411 -24.09 7.80 -32.62
C LYS A 411 -24.05 8.15 -31.12
N GLY A 412 -23.58 9.36 -30.81
CA GLY A 412 -23.41 9.87 -29.45
C GLY A 412 -22.00 9.72 -28.89
N ASP A 413 -21.07 9.06 -29.56
CA ASP A 413 -19.72 8.85 -29.05
C ASP A 413 -18.79 10.06 -29.30
N ASN A 414 -18.96 10.78 -30.41
CA ASN A 414 -18.13 11.93 -30.77
C ASN A 414 -18.94 12.97 -31.53
N ALA A 415 -19.02 14.19 -31.04
CA ALA A 415 -19.87 15.25 -31.55
C ALA A 415 -19.49 15.67 -32.99
N LEU A 416 -18.20 15.63 -33.36
CA LEU A 416 -17.78 15.96 -34.74
C LEU A 416 -18.22 14.87 -35.72
N ILE A 417 -18.07 13.61 -35.34
CA ILE A 417 -18.54 12.46 -36.16
C ILE A 417 -20.06 12.45 -36.24
N ASP A 418 -20.75 12.75 -35.15
CA ASP A 418 -22.20 12.84 -35.09
C ASP A 418 -22.71 13.87 -36.09
N LYS A 419 -22.09 15.04 -36.15
CA LYS A 419 -22.44 16.10 -37.09
C LYS A 419 -22.10 15.72 -38.52
N GLU A 420 -20.85 15.41 -38.79
CA GLU A 420 -20.31 15.27 -40.18
C GLU A 420 -20.68 13.93 -40.84
N VAL A 421 -20.95 12.88 -40.04
CA VAL A 421 -21.19 11.53 -40.59
C VAL A 421 -22.61 11.06 -40.33
N PHE A 422 -23.13 11.26 -39.14
CA PHE A 422 -24.46 10.79 -38.77
C PHE A 422 -25.57 11.83 -38.98
N GLY A 423 -25.24 13.08 -39.34
CA GLY A 423 -26.19 14.15 -39.60
C GLY A 423 -26.99 14.56 -38.34
N VAL A 424 -26.39 14.43 -37.17
CA VAL A 424 -27.01 14.84 -35.92
C VAL A 424 -26.86 16.35 -35.77
N ASP A 425 -27.92 17.04 -35.39
CA ASP A 425 -27.87 18.46 -35.03
C ASP A 425 -27.17 18.61 -33.67
N THR A 426 -25.85 18.76 -33.73
CA THR A 426 -24.98 18.92 -32.55
C THR A 426 -23.84 19.90 -32.86
N VAL A 427 -23.29 20.51 -31.82
CA VAL A 427 -22.17 21.44 -31.94
C VAL A 427 -20.90 20.77 -31.45
N ALA A 428 -19.98 20.49 -32.37
CA ALA A 428 -18.64 20.09 -31.99
C ALA A 428 -17.91 21.30 -31.35
N LYS A 429 -17.39 21.14 -30.15
CA LYS A 429 -16.61 22.20 -29.50
C LYS A 429 -15.27 22.37 -30.22
N PRO A 430 -14.94 23.58 -30.71
CA PRO A 430 -13.63 23.81 -31.33
C PRO A 430 -12.50 23.47 -30.38
N LEU A 431 -11.48 22.80 -30.85
CA LEU A 431 -10.30 22.52 -30.05
C LEU A 431 -9.37 23.73 -30.10
N LYS A 432 -9.04 24.30 -28.94
CA LYS A 432 -8.11 25.44 -28.85
C LYS A 432 -6.81 25.10 -29.58
N ASP A 433 -6.29 26.03 -30.37
CA ASP A 433 -5.08 25.92 -31.19
C ASP A 433 -5.15 24.97 -32.41
N TYR A 434 -6.33 24.33 -32.65
CA TYR A 434 -6.57 23.44 -33.80
C TYR A 434 -7.95 23.77 -34.40
N PRO A 435 -8.08 24.89 -35.15
CA PRO A 435 -9.38 25.44 -35.54
C PRO A 435 -10.07 24.69 -36.69
N ILE A 436 -9.38 23.74 -37.32
CA ILE A 436 -9.90 23.05 -38.49
C ILE A 436 -10.19 21.60 -38.13
N ASP A 437 -11.46 21.25 -38.24
CA ASP A 437 -12.00 19.93 -37.92
C ASP A 437 -12.23 19.12 -39.18
N ALA A 438 -11.94 17.83 -39.15
CA ALA A 438 -12.22 16.92 -40.27
C ALA A 438 -12.42 15.48 -39.78
N VAL A 439 -13.05 14.67 -40.63
CA VAL A 439 -13.25 13.24 -40.41
C VAL A 439 -12.76 12.44 -41.60
N TYR A 440 -12.25 11.22 -41.34
CA TYR A 440 -11.87 10.28 -42.40
C TYR A 440 -12.14 8.85 -41.97
N GLY A 441 -12.88 8.10 -42.77
CA GLY A 441 -13.27 6.73 -42.46
C GLY A 441 -14.44 6.26 -43.33
N LYS A 442 -15.17 5.26 -42.83
CA LYS A 442 -16.35 4.67 -43.49
C LYS A 442 -17.40 4.21 -42.49
N ILE A 443 -18.66 4.21 -42.94
CA ILE A 443 -19.78 3.65 -42.15
C ILE A 443 -19.82 2.14 -42.33
N LEU A 444 -19.87 1.40 -41.22
CA LEU A 444 -20.10 -0.03 -41.17
C LEU A 444 -21.57 -0.26 -40.77
N LYS A 445 -22.38 -0.75 -41.73
CA LYS A 445 -23.85 -0.80 -41.56
C LYS A 445 -24.36 -1.97 -40.72
N LYS A 446 -23.68 -3.11 -40.71
CA LYS A 446 -24.20 -4.37 -40.16
C LYS A 446 -23.36 -4.98 -39.02
N GLY A 447 -22.15 -4.51 -38.85
CA GLY A 447 -21.24 -5.08 -37.86
C GLY A 447 -19.76 -4.95 -38.27
N PRO A 448 -18.84 -5.51 -37.51
CA PRO A 448 -17.41 -5.46 -37.77
C PRO A 448 -17.04 -6.18 -39.06
N GLU A 449 -16.05 -5.65 -39.77
CA GLU A 449 -15.52 -6.29 -40.98
C GLU A 449 -14.43 -7.30 -40.61
N ASP A 450 -13.64 -6.99 -39.61
CA ASP A 450 -12.50 -7.77 -39.15
C ASP A 450 -12.54 -7.96 -37.63
N TYR A 451 -11.86 -9.00 -37.14
CA TYR A 451 -11.81 -9.27 -35.70
C TYR A 451 -11.18 -8.12 -34.90
N THR A 452 -10.29 -7.36 -35.52
CA THR A 452 -9.64 -6.20 -34.88
C THR A 452 -10.63 -5.09 -34.54
N ASP A 453 -11.77 -5.02 -35.24
CA ASP A 453 -12.84 -4.05 -34.95
C ASP A 453 -13.52 -4.30 -33.62
N VAL A 454 -13.46 -5.53 -33.13
CA VAL A 454 -14.04 -6.00 -31.86
C VAL A 454 -13.06 -6.93 -31.12
N LYS A 455 -11.77 -6.63 -31.22
CA LYS A 455 -10.68 -7.52 -30.75
C LYS A 455 -10.89 -8.03 -29.33
N GLY A 456 -11.28 -7.16 -28.41
CA GLY A 456 -11.49 -7.56 -27.00
C GLY A 456 -12.57 -8.64 -26.85
N LEU A 457 -13.72 -8.47 -27.54
CA LEU A 457 -14.82 -9.44 -27.49
C LEU A 457 -14.42 -10.78 -28.13
N VAL A 458 -13.78 -10.71 -29.31
CA VAL A 458 -13.35 -11.93 -30.04
C VAL A 458 -12.28 -12.67 -29.25
N THR A 459 -11.33 -11.95 -28.64
CA THR A 459 -10.28 -12.57 -27.81
C THR A 459 -10.87 -13.26 -26.60
N ALA A 460 -11.83 -12.64 -25.89
CA ALA A 460 -12.49 -13.25 -24.73
C ALA A 460 -13.23 -14.55 -25.12
N ASP A 461 -14.06 -14.49 -26.17
CA ASP A 461 -14.79 -15.67 -26.65
C ASP A 461 -13.85 -16.77 -27.17
N TYR A 462 -12.72 -16.40 -27.76
CA TYR A 462 -11.71 -17.34 -28.23
C TYR A 462 -10.95 -17.99 -27.08
N GLN A 463 -10.68 -17.22 -26.02
CA GLN A 463 -10.11 -17.75 -24.77
C GLN A 463 -11.06 -18.80 -24.15
N ASP A 464 -12.35 -18.51 -24.08
CA ASP A 464 -13.36 -19.46 -23.59
C ASP A 464 -13.34 -20.77 -24.40
N LEU A 465 -13.27 -20.69 -25.73
CA LEU A 465 -13.17 -21.86 -26.59
C LEU A 465 -11.90 -22.66 -26.34
N LEU A 466 -10.75 -21.99 -26.22
CA LEU A 466 -9.48 -22.64 -25.94
C LEU A 466 -9.51 -23.33 -24.58
N GLU A 467 -10.06 -22.67 -23.55
CA GLU A 467 -10.19 -23.23 -22.22
C GLU A 467 -11.10 -24.45 -22.18
N GLN A 468 -12.28 -24.38 -22.83
CA GLN A 468 -13.20 -25.53 -22.90
C GLN A 468 -12.54 -26.75 -23.58
N ARG A 469 -11.82 -26.53 -24.68
CA ARG A 469 -11.09 -27.59 -25.35
C ARG A 469 -9.99 -28.20 -24.47
N TRP A 470 -9.21 -27.33 -23.87
CA TRP A 470 -8.13 -27.74 -22.98
C TRP A 470 -8.65 -28.55 -21.78
N VAL A 471 -9.70 -28.08 -21.10
CA VAL A 471 -10.31 -28.82 -19.99
C VAL A 471 -10.87 -30.17 -20.46
N ALA A 472 -11.51 -30.25 -21.64
CA ALA A 472 -11.97 -31.51 -22.19
C ALA A 472 -10.82 -32.50 -22.43
N ASP A 473 -9.66 -32.01 -22.89
CA ASP A 473 -8.47 -32.85 -23.12
C ASP A 473 -7.83 -33.26 -21.78
N LEU A 474 -7.81 -32.38 -20.78
CA LEU A 474 -7.35 -32.72 -19.43
C LEU A 474 -8.21 -33.82 -18.78
N ARG A 475 -9.55 -33.75 -18.96
CA ARG A 475 -10.48 -34.78 -18.44
C ARG A 475 -10.28 -36.14 -19.10
N LYS A 476 -9.80 -36.19 -20.33
CA LYS A 476 -9.39 -37.45 -20.99
C LYS A 476 -8.03 -37.96 -20.51
N LYS A 477 -7.12 -37.02 -20.26
CA LYS A 477 -5.73 -37.36 -19.85
C LYS A 477 -5.64 -37.81 -18.41
N TYR A 478 -6.35 -37.16 -17.50
CA TYR A 478 -6.22 -37.41 -16.07
C TYR A 478 -7.47 -38.09 -15.51
N PRO A 479 -7.34 -39.29 -14.92
CA PRO A 479 -8.46 -39.96 -14.27
C PRO A 479 -8.93 -39.17 -13.04
N VAL A 480 -10.25 -39.04 -12.90
CA VAL A 480 -10.92 -38.37 -11.78
C VAL A 480 -11.84 -39.39 -11.11
N VAL A 481 -11.68 -39.58 -9.82
CA VAL A 481 -12.57 -40.42 -9.00
C VAL A 481 -13.13 -39.58 -7.85
N VAL A 482 -14.45 -39.48 -7.78
CA VAL A 482 -15.16 -38.71 -6.72
C VAL A 482 -15.78 -39.70 -5.75
N ASN A 483 -15.48 -39.56 -4.45
CA ASN A 483 -16.14 -40.28 -3.38
C ASN A 483 -17.46 -39.59 -3.00
N LYS A 484 -18.57 -40.10 -3.51
CA LYS A 484 -19.89 -39.54 -3.31
C LYS A 484 -20.32 -39.51 -1.84
N GLU A 485 -19.96 -40.56 -1.08
CA GLU A 485 -20.29 -40.66 0.34
C GLU A 485 -19.62 -39.56 1.14
N VAL A 486 -18.34 -39.29 0.88
CA VAL A 486 -17.61 -38.18 1.51
C VAL A 486 -18.13 -36.84 1.03
N LEU A 487 -18.51 -36.69 -0.25
CA LEU A 487 -19.06 -35.47 -0.79
C LEU A 487 -20.36 -35.04 -0.09
N GLU A 488 -21.23 -36.01 0.26
CA GLU A 488 -22.47 -35.75 0.99
C GLU A 488 -22.24 -35.24 2.42
N THR A 489 -21.06 -35.41 2.98
CA THR A 489 -20.67 -34.94 4.33
C THR A 489 -20.12 -33.53 4.35
N VAL A 490 -19.96 -32.86 3.21
CA VAL A 490 -19.43 -31.49 3.11
C VAL A 490 -20.25 -30.55 3.97
N ASN A 491 -19.58 -29.82 4.89
CA ASN A 491 -20.19 -28.92 5.88
C ASN A 491 -21.22 -29.57 6.83
N LYS A 492 -21.25 -30.90 6.94
CA LYS A 492 -22.22 -31.64 7.79
C LYS A 492 -21.56 -32.46 8.89
N HIS A 493 -20.22 -32.50 8.95
CA HIS A 493 -19.45 -33.24 9.96
C HIS A 493 -19.28 -32.38 11.23
N GLY A 494 -19.36 -33.02 12.38
CA GLY A 494 -19.18 -32.37 13.69
C GLY A 494 -20.44 -31.68 14.24
N LYS A 495 -21.65 -32.01 13.71
CA LYS A 495 -22.94 -31.65 14.33
C LYS A 495 -23.48 -32.82 15.17
#